data_b97c00d425b9952d4c2dda4a56a3a8a2
#
_entry.id   b97c00d425b9952d4c2dda4a56a3a8a2
#
_cell.length_a   1.000
_cell.length_b   1.000
_cell.length_c   1.000
_cell.angle_alpha   90.00
_cell.angle_beta   90.00
_cell.angle_gamma   90.00
#
_symmetry.space_group_name_H-M   'P 1'
#
loop_
_entity.id
_entity.type
_entity.pdbx_description
1 polymer ?
#
loop_
_entity_poly.entity_id
_entity_poly.type
_entity_poly.pdbx_seq_one_letter_code
_entity_poly.pdbx_strand_id
1 'polypeptide(L)'
;MQALYAQLLVGLINGSFYALLSLGLAVIFGMLNIINFAHGALYMMGAFCAYFLLNVAGIGYWPALIVAPIVVGIFGMILERTMLKWLSGLDHLYGLLLTFGLALIIQGVFQNYFGSSGLPYAIPDQLKGGMNLGFMFLPIYRGWVVIFSLVVCLLTWYLIERTRLGAYLRAATENPTLVRAFGINVPRMITLTYGLGVGLAALAGVLSAPINQVRPLMGADLIIVVFAVVVIGGMGSIMGSIITGFALGVIEGLTKYFYPEASNTVVFVLMVLVLLVKPSGLTGRAT
;
A
#
# COMPACT_ATOMS: atom_id res chain seq x y z
N MET A 1 -22.77 13.49 -18.52
CA MET A 1 -22.21 14.23 -17.37
C MET A 1 -22.32 13.44 -16.08
N GLN A 2 -23.49 12.93 -15.67
CA GLN A 2 -23.63 12.14 -14.42
C GLN A 2 -22.71 10.92 -14.35
N ALA A 3 -22.62 10.14 -15.44
CA ALA A 3 -21.73 8.96 -15.52
C ALA A 3 -20.24 9.33 -15.39
N LEU A 4 -19.82 10.49 -15.89
CA LEU A 4 -18.44 10.98 -15.74
C LEU A 4 -18.11 11.25 -14.26
N TYR A 5 -18.98 11.99 -13.57
CA TYR A 5 -18.77 12.26 -12.13
C TYR A 5 -18.78 10.97 -11.29
N ALA A 6 -19.63 10.00 -11.65
CA ALA A 6 -19.64 8.70 -11.01
C ALA A 6 -18.30 7.94 -11.19
N GLN A 7 -17.76 7.92 -12.43
CA GLN A 7 -16.47 7.26 -12.70
C GLN A 7 -15.29 7.99 -12.06
N LEU A 8 -15.29 9.31 -12.00
CA LEU A 8 -14.30 10.08 -11.26
C LEU A 8 -14.28 9.73 -9.76
N LEU A 9 -15.47 9.59 -9.17
CA LEU A 9 -15.57 9.24 -7.76
C LEU A 9 -15.12 7.80 -7.49
N VAL A 10 -15.47 6.85 -8.35
CA VAL A 10 -14.97 5.47 -8.28
C VAL A 10 -13.45 5.45 -8.45
N GLY A 11 -12.92 6.23 -9.39
CA GLY A 11 -11.48 6.41 -9.59
C GLY A 11 -10.79 6.96 -8.33
N LEU A 12 -11.38 7.94 -7.66
CA LEU A 12 -10.85 8.49 -6.42
C LEU A 12 -10.81 7.43 -5.29
N ILE A 13 -11.82 6.57 -5.21
CA ILE A 13 -11.87 5.46 -4.25
C ILE A 13 -10.75 4.47 -4.53
N ASN A 14 -10.57 4.05 -5.79
CA ASN A 14 -9.45 3.18 -6.18
C ASN A 14 -8.11 3.85 -5.90
N GLY A 15 -7.98 5.14 -6.23
CA GLY A 15 -6.80 5.95 -5.99
C GLY A 15 -6.43 6.03 -4.50
N SER A 16 -7.40 5.98 -3.59
CA SER A 16 -7.13 5.96 -2.15
C SER A 16 -6.42 4.67 -1.70
N PHE A 17 -6.79 3.52 -2.27
CA PHE A 17 -6.09 2.26 -2.05
C PHE A 17 -4.69 2.27 -2.67
N TYR A 18 -4.57 2.78 -3.90
CA TYR A 18 -3.28 2.92 -4.57
C TYR A 18 -2.34 3.81 -3.77
N ALA A 19 -2.82 4.98 -3.30
CA ALA A 19 -2.02 5.91 -2.51
C ALA A 19 -1.56 5.28 -1.19
N LEU A 20 -2.46 4.63 -0.44
CA LEU A 20 -2.13 4.07 0.87
C LEU A 20 -1.16 2.88 0.74
N LEU A 21 -1.40 1.99 -0.23
CA LEU A 21 -0.57 0.82 -0.43
C LEU A 21 0.80 1.20 -1.02
N SER A 22 0.85 2.12 -1.98
CA SER A 22 2.10 2.62 -2.55
C SER A 22 2.92 3.44 -1.56
N LEU A 23 2.27 4.15 -0.65
CA LEU A 23 2.95 4.85 0.44
C LEU A 23 3.75 3.89 1.32
N GLY A 24 3.14 2.77 1.73
CA GLY A 24 3.83 1.73 2.50
C GLY A 24 5.05 1.17 1.76
N LEU A 25 4.88 0.90 0.45
CA LEU A 25 5.97 0.43 -0.41
C LEU A 25 7.08 1.47 -0.58
N ALA A 26 6.73 2.75 -0.77
CA ALA A 26 7.68 3.85 -0.90
C ALA A 26 8.50 4.07 0.38
N VAL A 27 7.88 3.93 1.55
CA VAL A 27 8.55 4.00 2.85
C VAL A 27 9.58 2.86 2.98
N ILE A 28 9.22 1.64 2.60
CA ILE A 28 10.13 0.49 2.63
C ILE A 28 11.27 0.68 1.63
N PHE A 29 10.95 1.04 0.37
CA PHE A 29 11.95 1.23 -0.67
C PHE A 29 12.94 2.36 -0.33
N GLY A 30 12.45 3.47 0.20
CA GLY A 30 13.29 4.61 0.58
C GLY A 30 14.34 4.29 1.66
N MET A 31 14.18 3.18 2.39
CA MET A 31 15.09 2.76 3.45
C MET A 31 15.98 1.58 3.07
N LEU A 32 15.40 0.59 2.41
CA LEU A 32 16.07 -0.68 2.12
C LEU A 32 16.62 -0.74 0.69
N ASN A 33 16.13 0.13 -0.17
CA ASN A 33 16.41 0.12 -1.61
C ASN A 33 16.10 -1.26 -2.25
N ILE A 34 15.16 -2.00 -1.67
CA ILE A 34 14.69 -3.32 -2.13
C ILE A 34 13.25 -3.21 -2.59
N ILE A 35 12.98 -3.72 -3.78
CA ILE A 35 11.61 -3.85 -4.30
C ILE A 35 10.94 -5.01 -3.57
N ASN A 36 9.89 -4.72 -2.80
CA ASN A 36 9.21 -5.72 -1.98
C ASN A 36 7.93 -6.22 -2.66
N PHE A 37 8.00 -7.30 -3.42
CA PHE A 37 6.81 -7.94 -4.01
C PHE A 37 5.92 -8.63 -2.99
N ALA A 38 6.44 -9.00 -1.80
CA ALA A 38 5.61 -9.55 -0.72
C ALA A 38 4.61 -8.53 -0.16
N HIS A 39 4.75 -7.23 -0.50
CA HIS A 39 3.88 -6.17 -0.01
C HIS A 39 2.39 -6.40 -0.35
N GLY A 40 2.08 -6.95 -1.53
CA GLY A 40 0.74 -7.37 -1.90
C GLY A 40 0.21 -8.52 -1.03
N ALA A 41 1.04 -9.51 -0.71
CA ALA A 41 0.66 -10.59 0.18
C ALA A 41 0.43 -10.08 1.62
N LEU A 42 1.20 -9.10 2.08
CA LEU A 42 1.04 -8.46 3.39
C LEU A 42 -0.25 -7.62 3.47
N TYR A 43 -0.62 -6.97 2.37
CA TYR A 43 -1.94 -6.33 2.23
C TYR A 43 -3.07 -7.37 2.37
N MET A 44 -3.00 -8.48 1.67
CA MET A 44 -3.93 -9.60 1.79
C MET A 44 -4.00 -10.12 3.24
N MET A 45 -2.85 -10.31 3.89
CA MET A 45 -2.79 -10.73 5.30
C MET A 45 -3.53 -9.75 6.23
N GLY A 46 -3.47 -8.44 5.96
CA GLY A 46 -4.25 -7.44 6.70
C GLY A 46 -5.75 -7.66 6.61
N ALA A 47 -6.26 -7.93 5.40
CA ALA A 47 -7.66 -8.25 5.17
C ALA A 47 -8.08 -9.56 5.87
N PHE A 48 -7.27 -10.61 5.77
CA PHE A 48 -7.51 -11.88 6.47
C PHE A 48 -7.44 -11.73 7.99
N CYS A 49 -6.50 -10.96 8.51
CA CYS A 49 -6.41 -10.67 9.94
C CYS A 49 -7.70 -10.01 10.44
N ALA A 50 -8.22 -9.01 9.73
CA ALA A 50 -9.51 -8.40 10.06
C ALA A 50 -10.66 -9.41 9.99
N TYR A 51 -10.65 -10.28 8.98
CA TYR A 51 -11.65 -11.36 8.82
C TYR A 51 -11.63 -12.32 10.02
N PHE A 52 -10.45 -12.74 10.49
CA PHE A 52 -10.32 -13.61 11.67
C PHE A 52 -10.73 -12.89 12.95
N LEU A 53 -10.36 -11.63 13.12
CA LEU A 53 -10.76 -10.84 14.27
C LEU A 53 -12.28 -10.76 14.38
N LEU A 54 -12.98 -10.57 13.26
CA LEU A 54 -14.45 -10.50 13.25
C LEU A 54 -15.09 -11.86 13.47
N ASN A 55 -14.71 -12.89 12.72
CA ASN A 55 -15.45 -14.16 12.66
C ASN A 55 -15.03 -15.17 13.73
N VAL A 56 -13.80 -15.09 14.24
CA VAL A 56 -13.29 -16.03 15.26
C VAL A 56 -13.22 -15.37 16.64
N ALA A 57 -12.73 -14.13 16.72
CA ALA A 57 -12.58 -13.44 17.99
C ALA A 57 -13.75 -12.53 18.36
N GLY A 58 -14.75 -12.32 17.46
CA GLY A 58 -15.86 -11.41 17.69
C GLY A 58 -15.46 -9.93 17.76
N ILE A 59 -14.24 -9.60 17.34
CA ILE A 59 -13.69 -8.24 17.37
C ILE A 59 -14.13 -7.51 16.11
N GLY A 60 -14.89 -6.43 16.28
CA GLY A 60 -15.46 -5.66 15.17
C GLY A 60 -14.42 -4.89 14.34
N TYR A 61 -14.95 -4.18 13.34
CA TYR A 61 -14.14 -3.42 12.36
C TYR A 61 -13.21 -2.36 12.98
N TRP A 62 -13.70 -1.57 13.95
CA TRP A 62 -12.93 -0.45 14.52
C TRP A 62 -11.64 -0.88 15.22
N PRO A 63 -11.66 -1.87 16.12
CA PRO A 63 -10.42 -2.40 16.67
C PRO A 63 -9.54 -3.10 15.61
N ALA A 64 -10.14 -3.73 14.58
CA ALA A 64 -9.38 -4.38 13.51
C ALA A 64 -8.51 -3.39 12.73
N LEU A 65 -8.93 -2.11 12.57
CA LEU A 65 -8.14 -1.04 11.97
C LEU A 65 -6.80 -0.77 12.71
N ILE A 66 -6.71 -1.15 13.98
CA ILE A 66 -5.50 -0.96 14.79
C ILE A 66 -4.76 -2.29 14.95
N VAL A 67 -5.48 -3.35 15.31
CA VAL A 67 -4.88 -4.64 15.64
C VAL A 67 -4.27 -5.32 14.41
N ALA A 68 -4.96 -5.33 13.27
CA ALA A 68 -4.45 -5.99 12.07
C ALA A 68 -3.15 -5.35 11.54
N PRO A 69 -3.02 -4.01 11.39
CA PRO A 69 -1.76 -3.38 11.03
C PRO A 69 -0.61 -3.67 12.01
N ILE A 70 -0.89 -3.74 13.31
CA ILE A 70 0.12 -4.07 14.32
C ILE A 70 0.58 -5.52 14.17
N VAL A 71 -0.35 -6.48 14.09
CA VAL A 71 -0.02 -7.91 13.97
C VAL A 71 0.77 -8.19 12.70
N VAL A 72 0.30 -7.68 11.56
CA VAL A 72 0.98 -7.89 10.28
C VAL A 72 2.27 -7.07 10.19
N GLY A 73 2.32 -5.89 10.81
CA GLY A 73 3.53 -5.09 10.95
C GLY A 73 4.61 -5.81 11.76
N ILE A 74 4.25 -6.45 12.88
CA ILE A 74 5.17 -7.29 13.67
C ILE A 74 5.65 -8.49 12.84
N PHE A 75 4.76 -9.15 12.11
CA PHE A 75 5.16 -10.22 11.19
C PHE A 75 6.16 -9.72 10.13
N GLY A 76 5.91 -8.54 9.56
CA GLY A 76 6.86 -7.88 8.65
C GLY A 76 8.22 -7.62 9.31
N MET A 77 8.25 -7.12 10.54
CA MET A 77 9.51 -6.91 11.28
C MET A 77 10.28 -8.23 11.50
N ILE A 78 9.57 -9.33 11.72
CA ILE A 78 10.18 -10.66 11.82
C ILE A 78 10.78 -11.07 10.47
N LEU A 79 10.04 -10.91 9.37
CA LEU A 79 10.53 -11.21 8.02
C LEU A 79 11.78 -10.37 7.67
N GLU A 80 11.77 -9.09 7.99
CA GLU A 80 12.93 -8.23 7.76
C GLU A 80 14.17 -8.75 8.52
N ARG A 81 14.04 -9.04 9.81
CA ARG A 81 15.15 -9.50 10.64
C ARG A 81 15.69 -10.87 10.28
N THR A 82 14.81 -11.80 9.88
CA THR A 82 15.18 -13.20 9.61
C THR A 82 15.65 -13.43 8.20
N MET A 83 15.11 -12.68 7.22
CA MET A 83 15.35 -12.93 5.80
C MET A 83 15.96 -11.72 5.07
N LEU A 84 15.29 -10.56 5.07
CA LEU A 84 15.71 -9.41 4.26
C LEU A 84 17.04 -8.80 4.71
N LYS A 85 17.30 -8.80 6.02
CA LYS A 85 18.57 -8.32 6.58
C LYS A 85 19.81 -9.01 5.97
N TRP A 86 19.72 -10.30 5.64
CA TRP A 86 20.82 -11.07 5.07
C TRP A 86 21.11 -10.73 3.62
N LEU A 87 20.16 -10.10 2.94
CA LEU A 87 20.29 -9.64 1.55
C LEU A 87 20.84 -8.19 1.47
N SER A 88 20.95 -7.53 2.60
CA SER A 88 21.51 -6.18 2.68
C SER A 88 22.99 -6.19 2.22
N GLY A 89 23.26 -5.54 1.10
CA GLY A 89 24.59 -5.51 0.45
C GLY A 89 24.77 -6.50 -0.71
N LEU A 90 23.79 -7.35 -1.00
CA LEU A 90 23.76 -8.16 -2.22
C LEU A 90 23.05 -7.41 -3.36
N ASP A 91 23.11 -7.96 -4.56
CA ASP A 91 22.41 -7.41 -5.72
C ASP A 91 20.89 -7.33 -5.44
N HIS A 92 20.25 -6.25 -5.89
CA HIS A 92 18.81 -6.01 -5.74
C HIS A 92 17.92 -7.16 -6.26
N LEU A 93 18.41 -7.93 -7.22
CA LEU A 93 17.71 -9.11 -7.76
C LEU A 93 17.44 -10.18 -6.71
N TYR A 94 18.35 -10.40 -5.74
CA TYR A 94 18.13 -11.37 -4.66
C TYR A 94 16.97 -10.95 -3.75
N GLY A 95 16.87 -9.65 -3.46
CA GLY A 95 15.76 -9.09 -2.69
C GLY A 95 14.40 -9.25 -3.41
N LEU A 96 14.40 -8.99 -4.72
CA LEU A 96 13.23 -9.17 -5.57
C LEU A 96 12.77 -10.63 -5.61
N LEU A 97 13.70 -11.58 -5.87
CA LEU A 97 13.39 -13.00 -5.92
C LEU A 97 12.89 -13.54 -4.57
N LEU A 98 13.53 -13.15 -3.47
CA LEU A 98 13.09 -13.55 -2.13
C LEU A 98 11.67 -13.05 -1.83
N THR A 99 11.42 -11.75 -2.05
CA THR A 99 10.12 -11.18 -1.73
C THR A 99 9.01 -11.70 -2.64
N PHE A 100 9.33 -12.01 -3.90
CA PHE A 100 8.39 -12.67 -4.81
C PHE A 100 8.10 -14.11 -4.37
N GLY A 101 9.14 -14.90 -4.01
CA GLY A 101 8.96 -16.24 -3.47
C GLY A 101 8.13 -16.24 -2.18
N LEU A 102 8.39 -15.30 -1.26
CA LEU A 102 7.57 -15.14 -0.04
C LEU A 102 6.11 -14.80 -0.36
N ALA A 103 5.86 -13.94 -1.36
CA ALA A 103 4.51 -13.63 -1.79
C ALA A 103 3.77 -14.89 -2.25
N LEU A 104 4.41 -15.72 -3.09
CA LEU A 104 3.82 -16.96 -3.58
C LEU A 104 3.57 -17.97 -2.46
N ILE A 105 4.50 -18.13 -1.51
CA ILE A 105 4.33 -19.01 -0.35
C ILE A 105 3.15 -18.56 0.50
N ILE A 106 3.11 -17.28 0.88
CA ILE A 106 2.03 -16.73 1.71
C ILE A 106 0.68 -16.91 0.99
N GLN A 107 0.58 -16.52 -0.28
CA GLN A 107 -0.64 -16.66 -1.08
C GLN A 107 -1.06 -18.13 -1.20
N GLY A 108 -0.11 -19.03 -1.49
CA GLY A 108 -0.37 -20.48 -1.62
C GLY A 108 -0.89 -21.10 -0.32
N VAL A 109 -0.33 -20.72 0.83
CA VAL A 109 -0.82 -21.17 2.14
C VAL A 109 -2.26 -20.71 2.36
N PHE A 110 -2.57 -19.43 2.15
CA PHE A 110 -3.93 -18.93 2.32
C PHE A 110 -4.91 -19.55 1.31
N GLN A 111 -4.49 -19.75 0.06
CA GLN A 111 -5.32 -20.38 -0.97
C GLN A 111 -5.62 -21.85 -0.65
N ASN A 112 -4.66 -22.57 -0.07
CA ASN A 112 -4.87 -23.97 0.34
C ASN A 112 -5.89 -24.10 1.49
N TYR A 113 -5.90 -23.16 2.44
CA TYR A 113 -6.83 -23.21 3.58
C TYR A 113 -8.20 -22.57 3.30
N PHE A 114 -8.28 -21.54 2.47
CA PHE A 114 -9.51 -20.75 2.25
C PHE A 114 -10.07 -20.89 0.84
N GLY A 115 -9.38 -21.60 -0.04
CA GLY A 115 -9.76 -21.69 -1.45
C GLY A 115 -9.53 -20.38 -2.20
N SER A 116 -10.07 -20.31 -3.43
CA SER A 116 -9.98 -19.10 -4.29
C SER A 116 -11.20 -18.19 -4.18
N SER A 117 -12.26 -18.63 -3.50
CA SER A 117 -13.51 -17.86 -3.35
C SER A 117 -13.31 -16.67 -2.42
N GLY A 118 -13.98 -15.53 -2.73
CA GLY A 118 -13.98 -14.36 -1.86
C GLY A 118 -14.81 -14.61 -0.60
N LEU A 119 -14.24 -14.29 0.56
CA LEU A 119 -14.93 -14.33 1.85
C LEU A 119 -15.57 -12.97 2.12
N PRO A 120 -16.88 -12.91 2.41
CA PRO A 120 -17.55 -11.65 2.67
C PRO A 120 -17.11 -11.06 4.02
N TYR A 121 -16.89 -9.76 4.06
CA TYR A 121 -16.62 -9.01 5.28
C TYR A 121 -17.71 -7.94 5.47
N ALA A 122 -18.35 -7.95 6.63
CA ALA A 122 -19.48 -7.05 6.88
C ALA A 122 -19.03 -5.59 7.06
N ILE A 123 -19.75 -4.67 6.42
CA ILE A 123 -19.59 -3.24 6.67
C ILE A 123 -20.12 -2.94 8.09
N PRO A 124 -19.38 -2.16 8.91
CA PRO A 124 -19.82 -1.79 10.26
C PRO A 124 -21.12 -0.97 10.20
N ASP A 125 -22.01 -1.17 11.19
CA ASP A 125 -23.36 -0.58 11.19
C ASP A 125 -23.36 0.94 11.08
N GLN A 126 -22.36 1.62 11.66
CA GLN A 126 -22.21 3.08 11.60
C GLN A 126 -21.90 3.61 10.20
N LEU A 127 -21.38 2.77 9.32
CA LEU A 127 -20.98 3.13 7.94
C LEU A 127 -21.90 2.47 6.89
N LYS A 128 -22.99 1.81 7.32
CA LYS A 128 -24.03 1.30 6.43
C LYS A 128 -24.85 2.45 5.85
N GLY A 129 -25.43 2.19 4.68
CA GLY A 129 -26.24 3.18 3.96
C GLY A 129 -25.44 3.95 2.93
N GLY A 130 -26.03 5.02 2.43
CA GLY A 130 -25.41 5.85 1.41
C GLY A 130 -26.08 7.21 1.27
N MET A 131 -25.37 8.12 0.63
CA MET A 131 -25.85 9.46 0.30
C MET A 131 -26.19 9.54 -1.18
N ASN A 132 -27.34 10.12 -1.50
CA ASN A 132 -27.67 10.43 -2.87
C ASN A 132 -27.06 11.77 -3.25
N LEU A 133 -26.05 11.74 -4.12
CA LEU A 133 -25.33 12.93 -4.61
C LEU A 133 -26.03 13.55 -5.83
N GLY A 134 -27.21 13.06 -6.22
CA GLY A 134 -27.93 13.52 -7.41
C GLY A 134 -27.46 12.87 -8.70
N PHE A 135 -26.17 12.59 -8.85
CA PHE A 135 -25.59 11.90 -10.00
C PHE A 135 -25.23 10.43 -9.73
N MET A 136 -25.09 10.04 -8.46
CA MET A 136 -24.93 8.64 -8.05
C MET A 136 -25.29 8.45 -6.58
N PHE A 137 -25.57 7.21 -6.22
CA PHE A 137 -25.68 6.76 -4.84
C PHE A 137 -24.29 6.37 -4.31
N LEU A 138 -23.75 7.15 -3.36
CA LEU A 138 -22.45 6.89 -2.74
C LEU A 138 -22.62 6.13 -1.42
N PRO A 139 -22.18 4.87 -1.30
CA PRO A 139 -22.11 4.19 -0.01
C PRO A 139 -21.20 4.99 0.97
N ILE A 140 -21.70 5.22 2.18
CA ILE A 140 -20.98 5.99 3.23
C ILE A 140 -19.60 5.39 3.49
N TYR A 141 -19.50 4.06 3.50
CA TYR A 141 -18.24 3.35 3.70
C TYR A 141 -17.16 3.76 2.67
N ARG A 142 -17.52 3.92 1.39
CA ARG A 142 -16.56 4.31 0.36
C ARG A 142 -16.04 5.73 0.57
N GLY A 143 -16.90 6.65 0.98
CA GLY A 143 -16.50 8.01 1.35
C GLY A 143 -15.57 8.03 2.57
N TRP A 144 -15.90 7.22 3.58
CA TRP A 144 -15.06 7.00 4.75
C TRP A 144 -13.64 6.51 4.36
N VAL A 145 -13.53 5.51 3.49
CA VAL A 145 -12.24 4.97 3.03
C VAL A 145 -11.38 6.06 2.40
N VAL A 146 -11.93 6.92 1.55
CA VAL A 146 -11.19 8.01 0.91
C VAL A 146 -10.65 9.00 1.95
N ILE A 147 -11.52 9.47 2.85
CA ILE A 147 -11.13 10.44 3.89
C ILE A 147 -10.08 9.83 4.82
N PHE A 148 -10.33 8.62 5.31
CA PHE A 148 -9.42 7.94 6.23
C PHE A 148 -8.06 7.67 5.59
N SER A 149 -8.03 7.18 4.35
CA SER A 149 -6.78 6.94 3.61
C SER A 149 -6.00 8.25 3.43
N LEU A 150 -6.67 9.36 3.08
CA LEU A 150 -6.04 10.66 2.94
C LEU A 150 -5.42 11.14 4.26
N VAL A 151 -6.15 11.00 5.38
CA VAL A 151 -5.65 11.36 6.72
C VAL A 151 -4.42 10.54 7.08
N VAL A 152 -4.46 9.21 6.87
CA VAL A 152 -3.31 8.32 7.13
C VAL A 152 -2.12 8.67 6.24
N CYS A 153 -2.35 8.95 4.96
CA CYS A 153 -1.30 9.37 4.03
C CYS A 153 -0.63 10.67 4.50
N LEU A 154 -1.41 11.68 4.84
CA LEU A 154 -0.89 12.97 5.32
C LEU A 154 -0.19 12.86 6.66
N LEU A 155 -0.71 12.04 7.58
CA LEU A 155 -0.08 11.77 8.87
C LEU A 155 1.28 11.07 8.68
N THR A 156 1.33 10.06 7.83
CA THR A 156 2.58 9.34 7.54
C THR A 156 3.60 10.25 6.86
N TRP A 157 3.15 11.06 5.89
CA TRP A 157 4.00 12.08 5.28
C TRP A 157 4.55 13.05 6.33
N TYR A 158 3.71 13.58 7.21
CA TYR A 158 4.15 14.48 8.27
C TYR A 158 5.17 13.82 9.22
N LEU A 159 4.91 12.58 9.63
CA LEU A 159 5.82 11.82 10.51
C LEU A 159 7.20 11.62 9.87
N ILE A 160 7.26 11.35 8.56
CA ILE A 160 8.54 11.04 7.91
C ILE A 160 9.22 12.32 7.38
N GLU A 161 8.47 13.29 6.84
CA GLU A 161 9.10 14.49 6.26
C GLU A 161 9.39 15.59 7.28
N ARG A 162 8.60 15.69 8.36
CA ARG A 162 8.62 16.81 9.29
C ARG A 162 9.12 16.48 10.68
N THR A 163 9.42 15.21 11.00
CA THR A 163 9.91 14.83 12.33
C THR A 163 11.37 14.40 12.33
N ARG A 164 11.97 14.33 13.53
CA ARG A 164 13.35 13.84 13.72
C ARG A 164 13.53 12.39 13.24
N LEU A 165 12.48 11.58 13.31
CA LEU A 165 12.50 10.20 12.84
C LEU A 165 12.87 10.14 11.36
N GLY A 166 12.20 10.89 10.53
CA GLY A 166 12.51 10.94 9.10
C GLY A 166 13.89 11.53 8.77
N ALA A 167 14.36 12.52 9.56
CA ALA A 167 15.71 13.04 9.41
C ALA A 167 16.77 11.96 9.68
N TYR A 168 16.59 11.15 10.74
CA TYR A 168 17.47 10.03 11.04
C TYR A 168 17.40 8.93 9.97
N LEU A 169 16.21 8.68 9.45
CA LEU A 169 16.01 7.71 8.37
C LEU A 169 16.81 8.11 7.10
N ARG A 170 16.66 9.34 6.65
CA ARG A 170 17.42 9.87 5.49
C ARG A 170 18.93 9.85 5.72
N ALA A 171 19.38 10.26 6.90
CA ALA A 171 20.81 10.19 7.24
C ALA A 171 21.32 8.74 7.25
N ALA A 172 20.54 7.79 7.73
CA ALA A 172 20.89 6.38 7.79
C ALA A 172 20.95 5.71 6.41
N THR A 173 20.23 6.21 5.41
CA THR A 173 20.33 5.74 4.02
C THR A 173 21.57 6.28 3.31
N GLU A 174 22.00 7.50 3.63
CA GLU A 174 23.21 8.09 3.05
C GLU A 174 24.50 7.52 3.67
N ASN A 175 24.58 7.52 5.01
CA ASN A 175 25.77 7.01 5.71
C ASN A 175 25.40 6.32 7.03
N PRO A 176 25.08 5.01 7.00
CA PRO A 176 24.70 4.25 8.18
C PRO A 176 25.80 4.17 9.23
N THR A 177 27.07 4.20 8.81
CA THR A 177 28.22 4.14 9.72
C THR A 177 28.35 5.41 10.55
N LEU A 178 28.22 6.56 9.92
CA LEU A 178 28.24 7.86 10.59
C LEU A 178 27.10 7.98 11.59
N VAL A 179 25.87 7.59 11.20
CA VAL A 179 24.70 7.65 12.07
C VAL A 179 24.85 6.75 13.31
N ARG A 180 25.49 5.58 13.15
CA ARG A 180 25.82 4.70 14.29
C ARG A 180 26.84 5.35 15.24
N ALA A 181 27.81 6.09 14.71
CA ALA A 181 28.79 6.80 15.53
C ALA A 181 28.14 7.85 16.45
N PHE A 182 26.99 8.42 16.06
CA PHE A 182 26.17 9.29 16.89
C PHE A 182 25.25 8.53 17.89
N GLY A 183 25.42 7.21 18.07
CA GLY A 183 24.69 6.39 19.04
C GLY A 183 23.30 5.94 18.56
N ILE A 184 22.93 6.18 17.29
CA ILE A 184 21.64 5.79 16.74
C ILE A 184 21.69 4.35 16.26
N ASN A 185 20.72 3.53 16.70
CA ASN A 185 20.64 2.13 16.31
C ASN A 185 19.94 1.97 14.95
N VAL A 186 20.72 2.09 13.88
CA VAL A 186 20.25 2.00 12.47
C VAL A 186 19.49 0.69 12.19
N PRO A 187 19.95 -0.51 12.61
CA PRO A 187 19.20 -1.75 12.38
C PRO A 187 17.79 -1.73 12.98
N ARG A 188 17.63 -1.21 14.21
CA ARG A 188 16.29 -1.08 14.83
C ARG A 188 15.41 -0.12 14.04
N MET A 189 15.97 0.99 13.56
CA MET A 189 15.22 1.95 12.74
C MET A 189 14.71 1.32 11.45
N ILE A 190 15.57 0.57 10.74
CA ILE A 190 15.18 -0.15 9.52
C ILE A 190 14.03 -1.10 9.81
N THR A 191 14.15 -1.94 10.85
CA THR A 191 13.11 -2.90 11.23
C THR A 191 11.77 -2.22 11.54
N LEU A 192 11.79 -1.13 12.34
CA LEU A 192 10.57 -0.40 12.70
C LEU A 192 9.92 0.27 11.48
N THR A 193 10.74 0.85 10.59
CA THR A 193 10.23 1.47 9.37
C THR A 193 9.65 0.45 8.39
N TYR A 194 10.30 -0.72 8.28
CA TYR A 194 9.73 -1.83 7.50
C TYR A 194 8.39 -2.27 8.09
N GLY A 195 8.31 -2.46 9.41
CA GLY A 195 7.06 -2.78 10.10
C GLY A 195 5.97 -1.74 9.89
N LEU A 196 6.32 -0.45 9.89
CA LEU A 196 5.37 0.64 9.60
C LEU A 196 4.87 0.55 8.15
N GLY A 197 5.75 0.38 7.17
CA GLY A 197 5.34 0.22 5.77
C GLY A 197 4.44 -1.01 5.54
N VAL A 198 4.77 -2.14 6.18
CA VAL A 198 3.93 -3.34 6.17
C VAL A 198 2.59 -3.10 6.88
N GLY A 199 2.59 -2.39 8.00
CA GLY A 199 1.37 -1.99 8.70
C GLY A 199 0.44 -1.14 7.84
N LEU A 200 0.99 -0.22 7.02
CA LEU A 200 0.21 0.57 6.06
C LEU A 200 -0.42 -0.32 4.98
N ALA A 201 0.31 -1.34 4.48
CA ALA A 201 -0.26 -2.32 3.55
C ALA A 201 -1.41 -3.11 4.20
N ALA A 202 -1.21 -3.59 5.42
CA ALA A 202 -2.23 -4.32 6.16
C ALA A 202 -3.47 -3.44 6.42
N LEU A 203 -3.28 -2.16 6.76
CA LEU A 203 -4.35 -1.19 6.94
C LEU A 203 -5.17 -1.01 5.65
N ALA A 204 -4.50 -0.89 4.50
CA ALA A 204 -5.16 -0.85 3.20
C ALA A 204 -5.99 -2.14 2.96
N GLY A 205 -5.47 -3.29 3.38
CA GLY A 205 -6.17 -4.58 3.33
C GLY A 205 -7.46 -4.58 4.17
N VAL A 206 -7.40 -4.09 5.41
CA VAL A 206 -8.58 -3.96 6.28
C VAL A 206 -9.64 -3.06 5.66
N LEU A 207 -9.24 -1.90 5.11
CA LEU A 207 -10.14 -0.96 4.44
C LEU A 207 -10.77 -1.55 3.17
N SER A 208 -10.05 -2.42 2.48
CA SER A 208 -10.50 -3.05 1.25
C SER A 208 -11.48 -4.22 1.49
N ALA A 209 -11.37 -4.90 2.62
CA ALA A 209 -12.11 -6.12 2.92
C ALA A 209 -13.64 -6.00 2.72
N PRO A 210 -14.32 -4.93 3.19
CA PRO A 210 -15.76 -4.77 2.99
C PRO A 210 -16.18 -4.43 1.55
N ILE A 211 -15.24 -3.94 0.71
CA ILE A 211 -15.54 -3.52 -0.68
C ILE A 211 -15.26 -4.65 -1.66
N ASN A 212 -14.08 -5.31 -1.52
CA ASN A 212 -13.52 -6.21 -2.53
C ASN A 212 -13.58 -7.69 -2.12
N GLN A 213 -14.19 -8.01 -0.97
CA GLN A 213 -14.14 -9.33 -0.33
C GLN A 213 -12.69 -9.76 0.01
N VAL A 214 -12.54 -10.66 0.95
CA VAL A 214 -11.23 -11.16 1.36
C VAL A 214 -10.90 -12.41 0.56
N ARG A 215 -9.86 -12.34 -0.29
CA ARG A 215 -9.43 -13.46 -1.14
C ARG A 215 -7.90 -13.57 -1.21
N PRO A 216 -7.35 -14.78 -1.35
CA PRO A 216 -5.89 -14.97 -1.29
C PRO A 216 -5.09 -14.22 -2.38
N LEU A 217 -5.67 -13.98 -3.55
CA LEU A 217 -4.99 -13.32 -4.66
C LEU A 217 -5.24 -11.79 -4.73
N MET A 218 -6.02 -11.22 -3.80
CA MET A 218 -6.36 -9.78 -3.83
C MET A 218 -5.14 -8.85 -3.84
N GLY A 219 -4.02 -9.29 -3.26
CA GLY A 219 -2.77 -8.52 -3.26
C GLY A 219 -1.97 -8.66 -4.54
N ALA A 220 -2.03 -9.81 -5.21
CA ALA A 220 -1.36 -10.04 -6.48
C ALA A 220 -1.93 -9.17 -7.60
N ASP A 221 -3.24 -8.95 -7.58
CA ASP A 221 -3.94 -8.12 -8.55
C ASP A 221 -3.50 -6.64 -8.48
N LEU A 222 -3.12 -6.17 -7.28
CA LEU A 222 -2.81 -4.76 -7.03
C LEU A 222 -1.32 -4.43 -7.04
N ILE A 223 -0.44 -5.38 -6.71
CA ILE A 223 0.99 -5.08 -6.50
C ILE A 223 1.67 -4.47 -7.71
N ILE A 224 1.30 -4.89 -8.92
CA ILE A 224 1.88 -4.40 -10.17
C ILE A 224 1.48 -2.93 -10.40
N VAL A 225 0.21 -2.59 -10.15
CA VAL A 225 -0.29 -1.20 -10.25
C VAL A 225 0.38 -0.33 -9.19
N VAL A 226 0.47 -0.82 -7.95
CA VAL A 226 1.13 -0.12 -6.84
C VAL A 226 2.61 0.15 -7.12
N PHE A 227 3.29 -0.82 -7.73
CA PHE A 227 4.67 -0.63 -8.18
C PHE A 227 4.75 0.48 -9.24
N ALA A 228 3.85 0.49 -10.24
CA ALA A 228 3.79 1.56 -11.21
C ALA A 228 3.55 2.93 -10.56
N VAL A 229 2.68 3.02 -9.54
CA VAL A 229 2.45 4.25 -8.76
C VAL A 229 3.74 4.74 -8.12
N VAL A 230 4.51 3.86 -7.47
CA VAL A 230 5.77 4.22 -6.79
C VAL A 230 6.83 4.66 -7.79
N VAL A 231 6.93 3.98 -8.93
CA VAL A 231 7.87 4.33 -10.01
C VAL A 231 7.53 5.69 -10.63
N ILE A 232 6.27 5.93 -10.98
CA ILE A 232 5.80 7.21 -11.52
C ILE A 232 6.00 8.33 -10.50
N GLY A 233 5.62 8.09 -9.24
CA GLY A 233 5.76 9.05 -8.15
C GLY A 233 7.22 9.40 -7.84
N GLY A 234 8.12 8.47 -8.12
CA GLY A 234 9.55 8.52 -7.80
C GLY A 234 9.85 7.60 -6.61
N MET A 235 10.71 6.60 -6.86
CA MET A 235 11.06 5.58 -5.87
C MET A 235 11.59 6.20 -4.57
N GLY A 236 10.95 5.88 -3.44
CA GLY A 236 11.27 6.46 -2.12
C GLY A 236 10.66 7.85 -1.84
N SER A 237 9.94 8.44 -2.78
CA SER A 237 9.22 9.70 -2.55
C SER A 237 7.84 9.46 -1.97
N ILE A 238 7.64 9.84 -0.71
CA ILE A 238 6.37 9.67 0.02
C ILE A 238 5.27 10.52 -0.60
N MET A 239 5.52 11.82 -0.79
CA MET A 239 4.54 12.72 -1.39
C MET A 239 4.25 12.35 -2.85
N GLY A 240 5.29 11.92 -3.59
CA GLY A 240 5.14 11.40 -4.96
C GLY A 240 4.18 10.23 -5.03
N SER A 241 4.34 9.23 -4.17
CA SER A 241 3.47 8.06 -4.13
C SER A 241 2.02 8.42 -3.78
N ILE A 242 1.79 9.36 -2.84
CA ILE A 242 0.45 9.80 -2.47
C ILE A 242 -0.24 10.49 -3.67
N ILE A 243 0.41 11.50 -4.24
CA ILE A 243 -0.15 12.27 -5.36
C ILE A 243 -0.41 11.36 -6.57
N THR A 244 0.56 10.53 -6.93
CA THR A 244 0.46 9.62 -8.07
C THR A 244 -0.63 8.56 -7.84
N GLY A 245 -0.77 8.02 -6.64
CA GLY A 245 -1.80 7.05 -6.32
C GLY A 245 -3.21 7.61 -6.56
N PHE A 246 -3.51 8.79 -6.02
CA PHE A 246 -4.80 9.46 -6.25
C PHE A 246 -4.97 9.87 -7.73
N ALA A 247 -3.93 10.43 -8.35
CA ALA A 247 -4.00 10.87 -9.75
C ALA A 247 -4.26 9.69 -10.70
N LEU A 248 -3.55 8.57 -10.54
CA LEU A 248 -3.76 7.38 -11.37
C LEU A 248 -5.14 6.77 -11.16
N GLY A 249 -5.66 6.75 -9.93
CA GLY A 249 -7.04 6.32 -9.71
C GLY A 249 -8.06 7.19 -10.46
N VAL A 250 -7.89 8.51 -10.43
CA VAL A 250 -8.75 9.44 -11.21
C VAL A 250 -8.59 9.22 -12.70
N ILE A 251 -7.37 9.06 -13.21
CA ILE A 251 -7.11 8.79 -14.64
C ILE A 251 -7.74 7.46 -15.06
N GLU A 252 -7.62 6.41 -14.24
CA GLU A 252 -8.29 5.13 -14.49
C GLU A 252 -9.82 5.31 -14.58
N GLY A 253 -10.42 6.08 -13.67
CA GLY A 253 -11.84 6.41 -13.68
C GLY A 253 -12.25 7.16 -14.94
N LEU A 254 -11.45 8.16 -15.39
CA LEU A 254 -11.67 8.86 -16.65
C LEU A 254 -11.56 7.92 -17.86
N THR A 255 -10.54 7.06 -17.87
CA THR A 255 -10.34 6.09 -18.94
C THR A 255 -11.50 5.11 -19.02
N LYS A 256 -12.03 4.65 -17.87
CA LYS A 256 -13.24 3.81 -17.84
C LYS A 256 -14.47 4.46 -18.45
N TYR A 257 -14.57 5.79 -18.38
CA TYR A 257 -15.67 6.52 -18.97
C TYR A 257 -15.54 6.66 -20.50
N PHE A 258 -14.34 7.03 -20.99
CA PHE A 258 -14.13 7.30 -22.41
C PHE A 258 -13.75 6.07 -23.23
N TYR A 259 -12.94 5.18 -22.66
CA TYR A 259 -12.43 3.98 -23.33
C TYR A 259 -12.21 2.84 -22.32
N PRO A 260 -13.27 2.12 -21.92
CA PRO A 260 -13.25 1.12 -20.85
C PRO A 260 -12.19 0.03 -21.02
N GLU A 261 -11.92 -0.39 -22.27
CA GLU A 261 -10.96 -1.46 -22.59
C GLU A 261 -9.51 -1.12 -22.21
N ALA A 262 -9.15 0.18 -22.24
CA ALA A 262 -7.81 0.64 -21.88
C ALA A 262 -7.63 0.95 -20.39
N SER A 263 -8.67 0.84 -19.58
CA SER A 263 -8.62 1.29 -18.17
C SER A 263 -7.55 0.59 -17.33
N ASN A 264 -7.32 -0.69 -17.55
CA ASN A 264 -6.28 -1.45 -16.85
C ASN A 264 -4.87 -1.21 -17.43
N THR A 265 -4.78 -0.76 -18.69
CA THR A 265 -3.51 -0.57 -19.39
C THR A 265 -2.97 0.86 -19.25
N VAL A 266 -3.84 1.84 -19.03
CA VAL A 266 -3.47 3.27 -18.99
C VAL A 266 -2.39 3.57 -17.94
N VAL A 267 -2.40 2.89 -16.81
CA VAL A 267 -1.41 3.05 -15.74
C VAL A 267 0.00 2.70 -16.24
N PHE A 268 0.12 1.63 -17.00
CA PHE A 268 1.41 1.17 -17.56
C PHE A 268 1.88 2.05 -18.71
N VAL A 269 0.96 2.54 -19.56
CA VAL A 269 1.29 3.51 -20.61
C VAL A 269 1.85 4.80 -19.97
N LEU A 270 1.19 5.30 -18.94
CA LEU A 270 1.69 6.48 -18.19
C LEU A 270 3.03 6.22 -17.53
N MET A 271 3.25 5.02 -16.98
CA MET A 271 4.54 4.65 -16.38
C MET A 271 5.66 4.72 -17.43
N VAL A 272 5.45 4.14 -18.63
CA VAL A 272 6.43 4.20 -19.71
C VAL A 272 6.70 5.65 -20.14
N LEU A 273 5.65 6.46 -20.33
CA LEU A 273 5.79 7.86 -20.73
C LEU A 273 6.56 8.67 -19.68
N VAL A 274 6.26 8.51 -18.40
CA VAL A 274 6.98 9.21 -17.33
C VAL A 274 8.45 8.78 -17.28
N LEU A 275 8.75 7.49 -17.39
CA LEU A 275 10.13 7.00 -17.38
C LEU A 275 10.94 7.46 -18.59
N LEU A 276 10.34 7.61 -19.76
CA LEU A 276 11.00 8.16 -20.94
C LEU A 276 11.34 9.64 -20.80
N VAL A 277 10.49 10.43 -20.12
CA VAL A 277 10.69 11.87 -19.93
C VAL A 277 11.53 12.16 -18.69
N LYS A 278 11.30 11.43 -17.59
CA LYS A 278 11.96 11.61 -16.31
C LYS A 278 12.21 10.27 -15.62
N PRO A 279 13.36 9.60 -15.86
CA PRO A 279 13.67 8.28 -15.32
C PRO A 279 13.64 8.18 -13.79
N SER A 280 13.85 9.30 -13.07
CA SER A 280 13.75 9.36 -11.61
C SER A 280 12.31 9.42 -11.06
N GLY A 281 11.28 9.43 -11.94
CA GLY A 281 9.88 9.68 -11.56
C GLY A 281 9.58 11.17 -11.33
N LEU A 282 8.30 11.50 -11.08
CA LEU A 282 7.83 12.89 -11.02
C LEU A 282 8.49 13.71 -9.90
N THR A 283 8.70 13.11 -8.74
CA THR A 283 9.26 13.78 -7.55
C THR A 283 10.56 13.13 -7.05
N GLY A 284 11.10 12.14 -7.80
CA GLY A 284 12.37 11.50 -7.48
C GLY A 284 13.54 12.49 -7.59
N ARG A 285 14.53 12.33 -6.73
CA ARG A 285 15.81 13.07 -6.85
C ARG A 285 16.59 12.49 -8.02
N ALA A 286 17.07 13.34 -8.92
CA ALA A 286 18.06 12.93 -9.90
C ALA A 286 19.33 12.52 -9.12
N THR A 287 19.75 11.26 -9.27
CA THR A 287 21.03 10.75 -8.77
C THR A 287 22.14 11.18 -9.71
#